data_89f3be470bdc710874cff033f60294f9
#
_entry.id   89f3be470bdc710874cff033f60294f9
#
_cell.length_a   1.000
_cell.length_b   1.000
_cell.length_c   1.000
_cell.angle_alpha   90.00
_cell.angle_beta   90.00
_cell.angle_gamma   90.00
#
_symmetry.space_group_name_H-M   'P 1'
#
loop_
_entity.id
_entity.type
_entity.pdbx_description
1 polymer ?
#
loop_
_entity_poly.entity_id
_entity_poly.type
_entity_poly.pdbx_seq_one_letter_code
_entity_poly.pdbx_strand_id
1 'polypeptide(L)'
;MLLEDERADTALWHTFLVYLTCSPKPAWELLAPREPVDFEAIFDAHFKGMSAEPVTAAQLLETRARLLSWIFGKLDKPSAAFLWSIEDEQPDFGLIGLEGAKALPGVGRKLQNLARRSMAKRQADRHQFQQTLEKMRLER
;
A
#
# COMPACT_ATOMS: atom_id res chain seq x y z
N MET A 1 -4.43 -14.88 -23.49
CA MET A 1 -3.19 -14.46 -22.82
C MET A 1 -3.29 -13.08 -22.21
N LEU A 2 -3.62 -12.05 -22.97
CA LEU A 2 -3.79 -10.69 -22.40
C LEU A 2 -4.85 -10.61 -21.30
N LEU A 3 -5.97 -11.31 -21.45
CA LEU A 3 -7.05 -11.34 -20.47
C LEU A 3 -6.64 -12.03 -19.16
N GLU A 4 -5.82 -13.06 -19.24
CA GLU A 4 -5.32 -13.75 -18.05
C GLU A 4 -4.33 -12.89 -17.29
N ASP A 5 -3.45 -12.19 -18.01
CA ASP A 5 -2.48 -11.26 -17.41
C ASP A 5 -3.18 -10.09 -16.74
N GLU A 6 -4.23 -9.54 -17.35
CA GLU A 6 -5.04 -8.47 -16.77
C GLU A 6 -5.78 -8.93 -15.51
N ARG A 7 -6.34 -10.16 -15.53
CA ARG A 7 -7.01 -10.71 -14.34
C ARG A 7 -6.03 -10.95 -13.20
N ALA A 8 -4.86 -11.51 -13.50
CA ALA A 8 -3.82 -11.75 -12.51
C ALA A 8 -3.31 -10.44 -11.94
N ASP A 9 -3.14 -9.42 -12.77
CA ASP A 9 -2.70 -8.11 -12.37
C ASP A 9 -3.75 -7.43 -11.47
N THR A 10 -5.02 -7.50 -11.83
CA THR A 10 -6.12 -6.98 -11.02
C THR A 10 -6.23 -7.70 -9.68
N ALA A 11 -6.12 -9.04 -9.68
CA ALA A 11 -6.16 -9.84 -8.46
C ALA A 11 -4.99 -9.50 -7.54
N LEU A 12 -3.80 -9.29 -8.09
CA LEU A 12 -2.63 -8.89 -7.34
C LEU A 12 -2.84 -7.51 -6.72
N TRP A 13 -3.39 -6.57 -7.48
CA TRP A 13 -3.70 -5.23 -6.99
C TRP A 13 -4.69 -5.26 -5.83
N HIS A 14 -5.78 -6.01 -5.96
CA HIS A 14 -6.77 -6.15 -4.90
C HIS A 14 -6.17 -6.81 -3.65
N THR A 15 -5.32 -7.82 -3.84
CA THR A 15 -4.59 -8.46 -2.74
C THR A 15 -3.69 -7.46 -2.02
N PHE A 16 -3.01 -6.61 -2.77
CA PHE A 16 -2.19 -5.54 -2.20
C PHE A 16 -3.03 -4.56 -1.37
N LEU A 17 -4.20 -4.16 -1.87
CA LEU A 17 -5.10 -3.28 -1.12
C LEU A 17 -5.55 -3.91 0.19
N VAL A 18 -5.87 -5.20 0.19
CA VAL A 18 -6.23 -5.93 1.41
C VAL A 18 -5.03 -5.98 2.36
N TYR A 19 -3.83 -6.20 1.84
CA TYR A 19 -2.60 -6.16 2.64
C TYR A 19 -2.45 -4.82 3.35
N LEU A 20 -2.72 -3.71 2.67
CA LEU A 20 -2.65 -2.38 3.28
C LEU A 20 -3.60 -2.27 4.49
N THR A 21 -4.77 -2.91 4.40
CA THR A 21 -5.74 -2.89 5.51
C THR A 21 -5.37 -3.80 6.66
N CYS A 22 -4.41 -4.69 6.47
CA CYS A 22 -3.91 -5.57 7.53
C CYS A 22 -2.59 -5.10 8.13
N SER A 23 -1.94 -4.11 7.52
CA SER A 23 -0.66 -3.59 7.97
C SER A 23 -0.84 -2.63 9.16
N PRO A 24 0.07 -2.67 10.15
CA PRO A 24 0.03 -1.69 11.24
C PRO A 24 0.40 -0.28 10.78
N LYS A 25 1.01 -0.14 9.61
CA LYS A 25 1.40 1.17 9.07
C LYS A 25 0.22 1.83 8.35
N PRO A 26 0.17 3.17 8.34
CA PRO A 26 -0.85 3.88 7.57
C PRO A 26 -0.73 3.59 6.07
N ALA A 27 -1.86 3.54 5.37
CA ALA A 27 -1.88 3.27 3.93
C ALA A 27 -1.07 4.30 3.15
N TRP A 28 -1.14 5.58 3.52
CA TRP A 28 -0.40 6.62 2.82
C TRP A 28 1.12 6.41 2.87
N GLU A 29 1.63 5.87 3.96
CA GLU A 29 3.05 5.58 4.10
C GLU A 29 3.49 4.44 3.19
N LEU A 30 2.65 3.43 3.02
CA LEU A 30 2.95 2.29 2.16
C LEU A 30 2.78 2.61 0.67
N LEU A 31 1.86 3.52 0.34
CA LEU A 31 1.65 3.96 -1.05
C LEU A 31 2.78 4.85 -1.55
N ALA A 32 3.36 5.67 -0.67
CA ALA A 32 4.42 6.61 -1.02
C ALA A 32 5.54 6.55 0.04
N PRO A 33 6.25 5.42 0.14
CA PRO A 33 7.29 5.26 1.14
C PRO A 33 8.46 6.19 0.85
N ARG A 34 9.09 6.66 1.92
CA ARG A 34 10.28 7.50 1.80
C ARG A 34 11.43 6.67 1.24
N GLU A 35 12.25 7.33 0.42
CA GLU A 35 13.46 6.71 -0.06
C GLU A 35 14.42 6.46 1.11
N PRO A 36 14.98 5.24 1.24
CA PRO A 36 15.91 4.97 2.35
C PRO A 36 17.18 5.80 2.21
N VAL A 37 17.57 6.45 3.29
CA VAL A 37 18.84 7.15 3.39
C VAL A 37 19.94 6.09 3.55
N ASP A 38 21.06 6.27 2.85
CA ASP A 38 22.20 5.33 2.89
C ASP A 38 21.82 3.89 2.52
N PHE A 39 20.94 3.72 1.53
CA PHE A 39 20.47 2.41 1.10
C PHE A 39 21.60 1.47 0.72
N GLU A 40 22.62 1.96 0.03
CA GLU A 40 23.79 1.15 -0.38
C GLU A 40 24.51 0.57 0.84
N ALA A 41 24.74 1.38 1.86
CA ALA A 41 25.41 0.94 3.08
C ALA A 41 24.56 -0.10 3.84
N ILE A 42 23.24 0.10 3.90
CA ILE A 42 22.31 -0.83 4.52
C ILE A 42 22.29 -2.15 3.74
N PHE A 43 22.25 -2.06 2.42
CA PHE A 43 22.29 -3.24 1.54
C PHE A 43 23.55 -4.05 1.76
N ASP A 44 24.73 -3.40 1.74
CA ASP A 44 26.01 -4.07 1.91
C ASP A 44 26.13 -4.72 3.31
N ALA A 45 25.57 -4.08 4.34
CA ALA A 45 25.66 -4.60 5.70
C ALA A 45 24.71 -5.77 5.95
N HIS A 46 23.52 -5.80 5.36
CA HIS A 46 22.46 -6.72 5.75
C HIS A 46 21.99 -7.67 4.66
N PHE A 47 22.12 -7.33 3.39
CA PHE A 47 21.52 -8.10 2.30
C PHE A 47 22.52 -8.72 1.33
N LYS A 48 23.73 -8.22 1.29
CA LYS A 48 24.74 -8.72 0.38
C LYS A 48 25.08 -10.18 0.71
N GLY A 49 24.96 -11.04 -0.30
CA GLY A 49 25.23 -12.47 -0.14
C GLY A 49 24.04 -13.31 0.32
N MET A 50 22.87 -12.70 0.56
CA MET A 50 21.67 -13.44 0.97
C MET A 50 20.94 -14.09 -0.19
N SER A 51 21.17 -13.65 -1.42
CA SER A 51 20.51 -14.24 -2.57
C SER A 51 21.43 -15.22 -3.30
N ALA A 52 20.85 -16.26 -3.93
CA ALA A 52 21.61 -17.24 -4.71
C ALA A 52 22.25 -16.61 -5.94
N GLU A 53 21.67 -15.54 -6.48
CA GLU A 53 22.23 -14.76 -7.56
C GLU A 53 22.66 -13.39 -7.03
N PRO A 54 23.78 -12.84 -7.53
CA PRO A 54 24.23 -11.52 -7.08
C PRO A 54 23.19 -10.44 -7.44
N VAL A 55 22.73 -9.71 -6.43
CA VAL A 55 21.82 -8.58 -6.59
C VAL A 55 22.53 -7.32 -6.09
N THR A 56 22.47 -6.25 -6.86
CA THR A 56 23.07 -4.98 -6.47
C THR A 56 22.03 -4.06 -5.83
N ALA A 57 22.52 -3.09 -5.05
CA ALA A 57 21.67 -2.04 -4.49
C ALA A 57 20.91 -1.28 -5.59
N ALA A 58 21.61 -1.00 -6.72
CA ALA A 58 20.98 -0.32 -7.86
C ALA A 58 19.83 -1.12 -8.45
N GLN A 59 19.97 -2.45 -8.55
CA GLN A 59 18.88 -3.31 -9.03
C GLN A 59 17.67 -3.30 -8.12
N LEU A 60 17.88 -3.30 -6.80
CA LEU A 60 16.79 -3.21 -5.84
C LEU A 60 16.09 -1.86 -5.90
N LEU A 61 16.83 -0.77 -6.04
CA LEU A 61 16.24 0.56 -6.20
C LEU A 61 15.43 0.66 -7.49
N GLU A 62 15.92 0.07 -8.58
CA GLU A 62 15.16 0.02 -9.84
C GLU A 62 13.87 -0.77 -9.69
N THR A 63 13.94 -1.93 -9.04
CA THR A 63 12.74 -2.75 -8.77
C THR A 63 11.75 -2.00 -7.90
N ARG A 64 12.23 -1.28 -6.88
CA ARG A 64 11.40 -0.43 -6.04
C ARG A 64 10.70 0.66 -6.86
N ALA A 65 11.44 1.32 -7.75
CA ALA A 65 10.87 2.36 -8.61
C ALA A 65 9.79 1.80 -9.55
N ARG A 66 9.99 0.61 -10.09
CA ARG A 66 8.99 -0.07 -10.92
C ARG A 66 7.74 -0.42 -10.12
N LEU A 67 7.91 -0.90 -8.90
CA LEU A 67 6.79 -1.21 -8.01
C LEU A 67 5.98 0.03 -7.68
N LEU A 68 6.65 1.14 -7.36
CA LEU A 68 5.96 2.40 -7.06
C LEU A 68 5.22 2.94 -8.29
N SER A 69 5.81 2.80 -9.48
CA SER A 69 5.14 3.17 -10.73
C SER A 69 3.91 2.30 -10.99
N TRP A 70 4.00 1.00 -10.71
CA TRP A 70 2.87 0.09 -10.83
C TRP A 70 1.74 0.49 -9.89
N ILE A 71 2.05 0.78 -8.63
CA ILE A 71 1.07 1.24 -7.63
C ILE A 71 0.42 2.54 -8.10
N PHE A 72 1.23 3.48 -8.56
CA PHE A 72 0.74 4.77 -9.06
C PHE A 72 -0.24 4.57 -10.23
N GLY A 73 0.10 3.68 -11.17
CA GLY A 73 -0.76 3.42 -12.32
C GLY A 73 -2.03 2.64 -12.00
N LYS A 74 -2.01 1.83 -10.93
CA LYS A 74 -3.16 1.01 -10.54
C LYS A 74 -4.15 1.72 -9.64
N LEU A 75 -3.71 2.71 -8.89
CA LEU A 75 -4.57 3.41 -7.93
C LEU A 75 -5.62 4.22 -8.66
N ASP A 76 -6.83 3.73 -8.71
CA ASP A 76 -7.99 4.33 -9.35
C ASP A 76 -8.99 4.85 -8.31
N LYS A 77 -10.09 5.44 -8.77
CA LYS A 77 -11.11 6.00 -7.87
C LYS A 77 -11.72 4.97 -6.94
N PRO A 78 -12.14 3.77 -7.41
CA PRO A 78 -12.68 2.77 -6.49
C PRO A 78 -11.66 2.32 -5.44
N SER A 79 -10.39 2.17 -5.82
CA SER A 79 -9.33 1.80 -4.88
C SER A 79 -9.11 2.88 -3.84
N ALA A 80 -9.07 4.15 -4.25
CA ALA A 80 -8.96 5.27 -3.32
C ALA A 80 -10.16 5.35 -2.38
N ALA A 81 -11.38 5.16 -2.92
CA ALA A 81 -12.60 5.16 -2.11
C ALA A 81 -12.57 4.02 -1.08
N PHE A 82 -12.08 2.84 -1.48
CA PHE A 82 -11.90 1.72 -0.56
C PHE A 82 -10.95 2.09 0.59
N LEU A 83 -9.80 2.65 0.28
CA LEU A 83 -8.82 3.06 1.30
C LEU A 83 -9.38 4.14 2.22
N TRP A 84 -10.15 5.09 1.69
CA TRP A 84 -10.85 6.08 2.51
C TRP A 84 -11.87 5.43 3.44
N SER A 85 -12.57 4.38 2.98
CA SER A 85 -13.53 3.66 3.83
C SER A 85 -12.84 3.03 5.04
N ILE A 86 -11.61 2.56 4.87
CA ILE A 86 -10.79 2.03 5.98
C ILE A 86 -10.41 3.15 6.94
N GLU A 87 -9.93 4.29 6.43
CA GLU A 87 -9.58 5.45 7.26
C GLU A 87 -10.78 5.96 8.04
N ASP A 88 -11.96 5.91 7.46
CA ASP A 88 -13.22 6.33 8.10
C ASP A 88 -13.78 5.27 9.05
N GLU A 89 -13.08 4.14 9.21
CA GLU A 89 -13.47 3.03 10.10
C GLU A 89 -14.81 2.37 9.68
N GLN A 90 -15.19 2.55 8.41
CA GLN A 90 -16.38 1.95 7.82
C GLN A 90 -16.00 1.21 6.54
N PRO A 91 -15.28 0.07 6.67
CA PRO A 91 -14.71 -0.60 5.50
C PRO A 91 -15.77 -1.09 4.52
N ASP A 92 -15.54 -0.80 3.25
CA ASP A 92 -16.41 -1.21 2.16
C ASP A 92 -15.62 -2.05 1.15
N PHE A 93 -15.49 -3.35 1.45
CA PHE A 93 -14.79 -4.30 0.59
C PHE A 93 -15.54 -4.58 -0.72
N GLY A 94 -16.81 -4.20 -0.82
CA GLY A 94 -17.55 -4.29 -2.07
C GLY A 94 -16.99 -3.42 -3.17
N LEU A 95 -16.30 -2.32 -2.82
CA LEU A 95 -15.66 -1.43 -3.80
C LEU A 95 -14.56 -2.12 -4.61
N ILE A 96 -13.95 -3.16 -4.06
CA ILE A 96 -12.92 -3.96 -4.74
C ILE A 96 -13.37 -5.41 -4.99
N GLY A 97 -14.66 -5.71 -4.76
CA GLY A 97 -15.23 -7.02 -5.02
C GLY A 97 -14.77 -8.14 -4.10
N LEU A 98 -14.30 -7.83 -2.90
CA LEU A 98 -13.75 -8.80 -1.95
C LEU A 98 -14.44 -8.73 -0.59
N GLU A 99 -15.74 -8.80 -0.56
CA GLU A 99 -16.54 -8.68 0.68
C GLU A 99 -16.12 -9.67 1.77
N GLY A 100 -15.70 -10.88 1.39
CA GLY A 100 -15.23 -11.88 2.34
C GLY A 100 -13.96 -11.50 3.10
N ALA A 101 -13.17 -10.58 2.57
CA ALA A 101 -11.94 -10.14 3.22
C ALA A 101 -12.19 -9.39 4.53
N LYS A 102 -13.39 -8.86 4.73
CA LYS A 102 -13.78 -8.18 5.98
C LYS A 102 -13.62 -9.08 7.22
N ALA A 103 -13.73 -10.39 7.04
CA ALA A 103 -13.62 -11.36 8.13
C ALA A 103 -12.18 -11.69 8.52
N LEU A 104 -11.18 -11.18 7.79
CA LEU A 104 -9.77 -11.46 8.10
C LEU A 104 -9.38 -10.86 9.45
N PRO A 105 -8.66 -11.63 10.30
CA PRO A 105 -8.23 -11.12 11.62
C PRO A 105 -7.38 -9.84 11.54
N GLY A 106 -6.55 -9.72 10.50
CA GLY A 106 -5.73 -8.53 10.29
C GLY A 106 -6.55 -7.28 10.06
N VAL A 107 -7.68 -7.39 9.37
CA VAL A 107 -8.61 -6.27 9.15
C VAL A 107 -9.23 -5.83 10.47
N GLY A 108 -9.70 -6.77 11.28
CA GLY A 108 -10.27 -6.47 12.60
C GLY A 108 -9.26 -5.76 13.49
N ARG A 109 -8.02 -6.22 13.49
CA ARG A 109 -6.94 -5.60 14.26
C ARG A 109 -6.66 -4.17 13.79
N LYS A 110 -6.62 -3.98 12.48
CA LYS A 110 -6.45 -2.65 11.89
C LYS A 110 -7.53 -1.69 12.35
N LEU A 111 -8.78 -2.11 12.28
CA LEU A 111 -9.92 -1.27 12.69
C LEU A 111 -9.87 -0.94 14.18
N GLN A 112 -9.48 -1.89 15.03
CA GLN A 112 -9.30 -1.65 16.45
C GLN A 112 -8.22 -0.58 16.69
N ASN A 113 -7.09 -0.69 15.99
CA ASN A 113 -6.01 0.28 16.11
C ASN A 113 -6.42 1.67 15.65
N LEU A 114 -7.17 1.75 14.55
CA LEU A 114 -7.69 3.02 14.04
C LEU A 114 -8.67 3.66 15.02
N ALA A 115 -9.54 2.87 15.64
CA ALA A 115 -10.51 3.34 16.61
C ALA A 115 -9.87 3.93 17.87
N ARG A 116 -8.67 3.47 18.21
CA ARG A 116 -7.92 3.96 19.39
C ARG A 116 -7.17 5.26 19.14
N ARG A 117 -7.12 5.75 17.92
CA ARG A 117 -6.40 7.00 17.59
C ARG A 117 -7.05 8.18 18.31
N SER A 118 -6.21 9.12 18.77
CA SER A 118 -6.71 10.42 19.22
C SER A 118 -7.33 11.19 18.07
N MET A 119 -8.15 12.20 18.38
CA MET A 119 -8.73 13.08 17.36
C MET A 119 -7.63 13.75 16.52
N ALA A 120 -6.55 14.22 17.19
CA ALA A 120 -5.42 14.86 16.51
C ALA A 120 -4.73 13.89 15.53
N LYS A 121 -4.50 12.64 15.94
CA LYS A 121 -3.87 11.62 15.10
C LYS A 121 -4.76 11.28 13.92
N ARG A 122 -6.06 11.15 14.14
CA ARG A 122 -7.03 10.87 13.09
C ARG A 122 -7.02 11.95 12.01
N GLN A 123 -7.03 13.21 12.43
CA GLN A 123 -6.97 14.35 11.50
C GLN A 123 -5.63 14.41 10.76
N ALA A 124 -4.53 14.14 11.45
CA ALA A 124 -3.20 14.12 10.82
C ALA A 124 -3.10 13.01 9.77
N ASP A 125 -3.61 11.82 10.06
CA ASP A 125 -3.60 10.69 9.12
C ASP A 125 -4.45 11.00 7.88
N ARG A 126 -5.64 11.58 8.08
CA ARG A 126 -6.52 11.99 6.97
C ARG A 126 -5.83 13.02 6.08
N HIS A 127 -5.17 14.00 6.68
CA HIS A 127 -4.44 15.02 5.95
C HIS A 127 -3.29 14.42 5.13
N GLN A 128 -2.50 13.54 5.71
CA GLN A 128 -1.40 12.85 5.03
C GLN A 128 -1.91 11.99 3.88
N PHE A 129 -3.02 11.28 4.09
CA PHE A 129 -3.63 10.47 3.05
C PHE A 129 -4.11 11.33 1.88
N GLN A 130 -4.79 12.44 2.20
CA GLN A 130 -5.25 13.39 1.19
C GLN A 130 -4.09 13.96 0.37
N GLN A 131 -3.01 14.35 1.03
CA GLN A 131 -1.82 14.85 0.34
C GLN A 131 -1.19 13.80 -0.56
N THR A 132 -1.13 12.55 -0.11
CA THR A 132 -0.59 11.45 -0.90
C THR A 132 -1.41 11.23 -2.17
N LEU A 133 -2.75 11.24 -2.07
CA LEU A 133 -3.62 11.09 -3.22
C LEU A 133 -3.48 12.25 -4.19
N GLU A 134 -3.33 13.48 -3.69
CA GLU A 134 -3.11 14.66 -4.53
C GLU A 134 -1.81 14.55 -5.33
N LYS A 135 -0.73 14.11 -4.67
CA LYS A 135 0.55 13.85 -5.36
C LYS A 135 0.41 12.78 -6.43
N MET A 136 -0.47 11.81 -6.23
CA MET A 136 -0.75 10.76 -7.21
C MET A 136 -1.78 11.19 -8.26
N ARG A 137 -2.18 12.45 -8.25
CA ARG A 137 -3.14 13.06 -9.19
C ARG A 137 -4.50 12.37 -9.23
N LEU A 138 -5.00 11.98 -8.08
CA LEU A 138 -6.35 11.42 -7.95
C LEU A 138 -7.38 12.48 -7.59
N GLU A 139 -7.13 13.71 -7.98
CA GLU A 139 -8.06 14.83 -7.88
C GLU A 139 -9.15 14.72 -8.94
N ARG A 140 -10.01 13.80 -8.85
CA ARG A 140 -11.03 13.68 -9.89
C ARG A 140 -12.42 13.65 -9.29
#